data_68c3be86e9e9fa23e13bda3efb60b635
#
_entry.id   68c3be86e9e9fa23e13bda3efb60b635
#
_cell.length_a   1.000
_cell.length_b   1.000
_cell.length_c   1.000
_cell.angle_alpha   90.00
_cell.angle_beta   90.00
_cell.angle_gamma   90.00
#
_symmetry.space_group_name_H-M   'P 1'
#
loop_
_entity.id
_entity.type
_entity.pdbx_description
1 polymer ?
#
loop_
_entity_poly.entity_id
_entity_poly.type
_entity_poly.pdbx_seq_one_letter_code
_entity_poly.pdbx_strand_id
1 'polypeptide(L)'
;AIVDDDQSIHQKLEEMITSILFKYPIPFKVSHFFSGNEFLSTKDTFSLIMLDVEMNDGDGILTKNSLKTHTPIIFLSSYQDRMIEAFGNHVVAYLLKDSHTLSQDLERYLLQISKTDCIYLNDQMIDYRDIIYLKADNVYTIIHTHNKDYLIRKSLKDMEKELHFPFYRVHKSYIINFDYLKDINHLELTLTTSEIIKISRGKLKDIQQSYYDYIRSTL
;
A
#
# COMPACT_ATOMS: atom_id res chain seq x y z
N ALA A 1 -6.68 4.88 10.05
CA ALA A 1 -7.39 4.85 11.34
C ALA A 1 -6.44 5.16 12.47
N ILE A 2 -6.93 5.85 13.50
CA ILE A 2 -6.30 5.99 14.83
C ILE A 2 -7.22 5.26 15.81
N VAL A 3 -6.66 4.33 16.57
CA VAL A 3 -7.38 3.52 17.56
C VAL A 3 -6.66 3.67 18.90
N ASP A 4 -7.23 4.45 19.80
CA ASP A 4 -6.64 4.84 21.08
C ASP A 4 -7.77 5.31 22.00
N ASP A 5 -7.75 5.02 23.28
CA ASP A 5 -8.80 5.46 24.20
C ASP A 5 -8.57 6.88 24.75
N ASP A 6 -7.39 7.46 24.52
CA ASP A 6 -7.05 8.83 24.93
C ASP A 6 -7.34 9.84 23.81
N GLN A 7 -8.36 10.68 24.01
CA GLN A 7 -8.73 11.74 23.07
C GLN A 7 -7.59 12.73 22.77
N SER A 8 -6.69 12.96 23.72
CA SER A 8 -5.57 13.88 23.53
C SER A 8 -4.56 13.34 22.52
N ILE A 9 -4.39 12.04 22.46
CA ILE A 9 -3.53 11.34 21.49
C ILE A 9 -4.12 11.45 20.09
N HIS A 10 -5.42 11.31 19.93
CA HIS A 10 -6.10 11.51 18.64
C HIS A 10 -5.80 12.88 18.05
N GLN A 11 -5.97 13.94 18.84
CA GLN A 11 -5.70 15.31 18.40
C GLN A 11 -4.21 15.49 18.03
N LYS A 12 -3.31 15.07 18.92
CA LYS A 12 -1.86 15.14 18.70
C LYS A 12 -1.42 14.44 17.41
N LEU A 13 -1.91 13.23 17.17
CA LEU A 13 -1.58 12.44 15.98
C LEU A 13 -2.18 13.06 14.71
N GLU A 14 -3.44 13.51 14.74
CA GLU A 14 -4.07 14.13 13.59
C GLU A 14 -3.36 15.43 13.20
N GLU A 15 -2.96 16.27 14.15
CA GLU A 15 -2.15 17.47 13.91
C GLU A 15 -0.79 17.11 13.29
N MET A 16 -0.11 16.07 13.80
CA MET A 16 1.16 15.58 13.24
C MET A 16 0.98 15.08 11.82
N ILE A 17 0.01 14.19 11.57
CA ILE A 17 -0.27 13.63 10.25
C ILE A 17 -0.60 14.75 9.26
N THR A 18 -1.44 15.68 9.66
CA THR A 18 -1.81 16.83 8.83
C THR A 18 -0.60 17.68 8.49
N SER A 19 0.22 18.03 9.49
CA SER A 19 1.46 18.80 9.28
C SER A 19 2.46 18.09 8.36
N ILE A 20 2.57 16.77 8.48
CA ILE A 20 3.46 15.95 7.63
C ILE A 20 2.91 15.91 6.21
N LEU A 21 1.69 15.45 6.03
CA LEU A 21 1.12 15.18 4.71
C LEU A 21 0.77 16.45 3.93
N PHE A 22 0.58 17.59 4.60
CA PHE A 22 0.39 18.88 3.94
C PHE A 22 1.62 19.30 3.09
N LYS A 23 2.80 18.80 3.42
CA LYS A 23 4.04 19.04 2.64
C LYS A 23 4.05 18.28 1.31
N TYR A 24 3.16 17.31 1.16
CA TYR A 24 3.14 16.39 0.03
C TYR A 24 1.74 16.39 -0.61
N PRO A 25 1.62 16.19 -1.94
CA PRO A 25 0.32 16.15 -2.63
C PRO A 25 -0.40 14.79 -2.40
N ILE A 26 -0.55 14.39 -1.13
CA ILE A 26 -1.14 13.12 -0.73
C ILE A 26 -2.47 13.42 -0.07
N PRO A 27 -3.62 13.08 -0.69
CA PRO A 27 -4.91 13.19 -0.04
C PRO A 27 -5.01 12.16 1.07
N PHE A 28 -5.58 12.57 2.21
CA PHE A 28 -5.77 11.69 3.35
C PHE A 28 -7.07 12.01 4.08
N LYS A 29 -7.55 11.03 4.82
CA LYS A 29 -8.66 11.17 5.78
C LYS A 29 -8.27 10.40 7.03
N VAL A 30 -8.45 11.02 8.18
CA VAL A 30 -8.29 10.39 9.49
C VAL A 30 -9.64 9.91 9.98
N SER A 31 -9.68 8.71 10.52
CA SER A 31 -10.86 8.16 11.22
C SER A 31 -10.44 7.77 12.63
N HIS A 32 -11.26 8.09 13.60
CA HIS A 32 -10.98 7.92 15.02
C HIS A 32 -11.84 6.82 15.61
N PHE A 33 -11.23 5.96 16.42
CA PHE A 33 -11.88 4.88 17.17
C PHE A 33 -11.32 4.89 18.58
N PHE A 34 -12.21 4.92 19.55
CA PHE A 34 -11.85 5.07 20.96
C PHE A 34 -11.77 3.72 21.70
N SER A 35 -11.90 2.62 20.97
CA SER A 35 -11.74 1.28 21.49
C SER A 35 -11.42 0.27 20.40
N GLY A 36 -10.78 -0.85 20.77
CA GLY A 36 -10.55 -1.98 19.87
C GLY A 36 -11.86 -2.59 19.38
N ASN A 37 -12.88 -2.67 20.22
CA ASN A 37 -14.18 -3.22 19.86
C ASN A 37 -14.92 -2.33 18.85
N GLU A 38 -14.88 -1.01 19.01
CA GLU A 38 -15.43 -0.06 18.04
C GLU A 38 -14.74 -0.24 16.69
N PHE A 39 -13.41 -0.30 16.68
CA PHE A 39 -12.64 -0.49 15.47
C PHE A 39 -12.93 -1.82 14.76
N LEU A 40 -13.04 -2.92 15.51
CA LEU A 40 -13.37 -4.24 14.94
C LEU A 40 -14.78 -4.32 14.36
N SER A 41 -15.69 -3.45 14.78
CA SER A 41 -17.08 -3.42 14.30
C SER A 41 -17.26 -2.68 12.98
N THR A 42 -16.28 -1.83 12.57
CA THR A 42 -16.36 -1.11 11.29
C THR A 42 -16.17 -2.03 10.09
N LYS A 43 -16.81 -1.66 8.98
CA LYS A 43 -16.61 -2.28 7.67
C LYS A 43 -15.70 -1.45 6.77
N ASP A 44 -15.22 -0.32 7.28
CA ASP A 44 -14.36 0.57 6.51
C ASP A 44 -12.99 -0.08 6.29
N THR A 45 -12.35 0.31 5.19
CA THR A 45 -10.98 -0.11 4.86
C THR A 45 -10.03 1.06 5.05
N PHE A 46 -8.83 0.77 5.49
CA PHE A 46 -7.81 1.77 5.82
C PHE A 46 -6.49 1.45 5.11
N SER A 47 -5.74 2.49 4.75
CA SER A 47 -4.38 2.35 4.21
C SER A 47 -3.34 2.20 5.32
N LEU A 48 -3.67 2.61 6.53
CA LEU A 48 -2.82 2.51 7.73
C LEU A 48 -3.71 2.45 8.97
N ILE A 49 -3.31 1.60 9.92
CA ILE A 49 -3.89 1.54 11.26
C ILE A 49 -2.81 1.95 12.26
N MET A 50 -3.06 3.00 13.03
CA MET A 50 -2.30 3.35 14.22
C MET A 50 -3.08 2.85 15.42
N LEU A 51 -2.47 1.95 16.18
CA LEU A 51 -3.16 1.18 17.22
C LEU A 51 -2.42 1.31 18.54
N ASP A 52 -3.09 1.78 19.56
CA ASP A 52 -2.54 1.72 20.91
C ASP A 52 -2.42 0.29 21.38
N VAL A 53 -1.37 0.01 22.13
CA VAL A 53 -1.13 -1.30 22.74
C VAL A 53 -2.03 -1.50 23.96
N GLU A 54 -2.23 -0.45 24.76
CA GLU A 54 -2.96 -0.51 26.02
C GLU A 54 -4.16 0.42 26.00
N MET A 55 -5.34 -0.13 25.97
CA MET A 55 -6.62 0.59 26.01
C MET A 55 -7.47 0.13 27.18
N ASN A 56 -8.31 1.00 27.73
CA ASN A 56 -9.18 0.68 28.88
C ASN A 56 -10.15 -0.47 28.61
N ASP A 57 -10.57 -0.66 27.35
CA ASP A 57 -11.53 -1.70 26.96
C ASP A 57 -10.85 -2.97 26.43
N GLY A 58 -9.50 -3.03 26.42
CA GLY A 58 -8.80 -4.18 25.90
C GLY A 58 -7.36 -3.93 25.49
N ASP A 59 -6.82 -4.90 24.78
CA ASP A 59 -5.43 -4.99 24.37
C ASP A 59 -5.32 -4.82 22.86
N GLY A 60 -4.52 -3.85 22.40
CA GLY A 60 -4.29 -3.61 20.99
C GLY A 60 -3.66 -4.78 20.24
N ILE A 61 -2.83 -5.58 20.92
CA ILE A 61 -2.23 -6.79 20.33
C ILE A 61 -3.32 -7.83 20.06
N LEU A 62 -4.27 -8.00 20.98
CA LEU A 62 -5.42 -8.89 20.77
C LEU A 62 -6.34 -8.33 19.68
N THR A 63 -6.55 -7.02 19.65
CA THR A 63 -7.28 -6.34 18.56
C THR A 63 -6.62 -6.63 17.22
N LYS A 64 -5.30 -6.43 17.07
CA LYS A 64 -4.54 -6.75 15.86
C LYS A 64 -4.70 -8.22 15.46
N ASN A 65 -4.62 -9.16 16.41
CA ASN A 65 -4.73 -10.60 16.13
C ASN A 65 -6.13 -11.00 15.64
N SER A 66 -7.14 -10.20 15.96
CA SER A 66 -8.53 -10.39 15.50
C SER A 66 -8.79 -9.80 14.11
N LEU A 67 -7.90 -8.95 13.60
CA LEU A 67 -8.03 -8.34 12.29
C LEU A 67 -7.71 -9.34 11.16
N LYS A 68 -8.60 -9.42 10.18
CA LYS A 68 -8.36 -10.12 8.92
C LYS A 68 -8.02 -9.09 7.84
N THR A 69 -6.87 -8.45 7.98
CA THR A 69 -6.45 -7.39 7.07
C THR A 69 -4.98 -7.53 6.70
N HIS A 70 -4.62 -7.02 5.52
CA HIS A 70 -3.24 -6.81 5.10
C HIS A 70 -2.78 -5.36 5.30
N THR A 71 -3.63 -4.52 5.89
CA THR A 71 -3.32 -3.11 6.16
C THR A 71 -2.13 -2.99 7.09
N PRO A 72 -1.12 -2.16 6.77
CA PRO A 72 -0.01 -1.88 7.66
C PRO A 72 -0.48 -1.36 9.01
N ILE A 73 0.16 -1.82 10.07
CA ILE A 73 -0.13 -1.43 11.45
C ILE A 73 1.10 -0.77 12.06
N ILE A 74 0.92 0.40 12.64
CA ILE A 74 1.88 1.05 13.52
C ILE A 74 1.31 0.96 14.93
N PHE A 75 2.01 0.27 15.81
CA PHE A 75 1.68 0.35 17.23
C PHE A 75 2.20 1.64 17.84
N LEU A 76 1.38 2.23 18.69
CA LEU A 76 1.70 3.36 19.55
C LEU A 76 1.61 2.91 21.00
N SER A 77 2.58 3.23 21.82
CA SER A 77 2.56 2.86 23.23
C SER A 77 3.31 3.86 24.09
N SER A 78 2.93 3.98 25.32
CA SER A 78 3.72 4.70 26.34
C SER A 78 4.91 3.89 26.86
N TYR A 79 4.95 2.58 26.60
CA TYR A 79 5.94 1.64 27.16
C TYR A 79 6.64 0.82 26.06
N GLN A 80 7.88 0.36 26.37
CA GLN A 80 8.69 -0.45 25.44
C GLN A 80 8.60 -1.96 25.69
N ASP A 81 8.16 -2.37 26.85
CA ASP A 81 8.23 -3.74 27.36
C ASP A 81 7.40 -4.73 26.54
N ARG A 82 6.35 -4.27 25.87
CA ARG A 82 5.47 -5.10 25.04
C ARG A 82 5.83 -5.11 23.53
N MET A 83 6.95 -4.47 23.17
CA MET A 83 7.36 -4.37 21.75
C MET A 83 7.48 -5.75 21.09
N ILE A 84 8.10 -6.73 21.78
CA ILE A 84 8.31 -8.07 21.21
C ILE A 84 6.99 -8.80 20.94
N GLU A 85 6.01 -8.64 21.83
CA GLU A 85 4.67 -9.26 21.68
C GLU A 85 3.88 -8.61 20.52
N ALA A 86 4.10 -7.32 20.29
CA ALA A 86 3.39 -6.57 19.27
C ALA A 86 3.81 -6.96 17.85
N PHE A 87 5.08 -7.38 17.64
CA PHE A 87 5.56 -7.73 16.31
C PHE A 87 4.82 -8.93 15.70
N GLY A 88 4.70 -8.94 14.39
CA GLY A 88 4.02 -9.99 13.63
C GLY A 88 3.60 -9.48 12.26
N ASN A 89 2.76 -10.25 11.57
CA ASN A 89 2.30 -9.91 10.23
C ASN A 89 1.66 -8.51 10.20
N HIS A 90 2.03 -7.74 9.15
CA HIS A 90 1.53 -6.40 8.87
C HIS A 90 1.93 -5.31 9.87
N VAL A 91 2.69 -5.62 10.92
CA VAL A 91 3.23 -4.62 11.83
C VAL A 91 4.48 -4.02 11.22
N VAL A 92 4.42 -2.73 10.87
CA VAL A 92 5.51 -2.00 10.21
C VAL A 92 6.35 -1.19 11.19
N ALA A 93 5.78 -0.84 12.33
CA ALA A 93 6.48 -0.12 13.38
C ALA A 93 5.83 -0.29 14.76
N TYR A 94 6.66 -0.04 15.78
CA TYR A 94 6.27 0.19 17.17
C TYR A 94 6.87 1.51 17.61
N LEU A 95 6.06 2.51 17.91
CA LEU A 95 6.50 3.87 18.22
C LEU A 95 6.06 4.25 19.65
N LEU A 96 6.91 4.99 20.34
CA LEU A 96 6.58 5.51 21.66
C LEU A 96 5.87 6.86 21.54
N LYS A 97 4.72 7.01 22.23
CA LYS A 97 3.87 8.22 22.23
C LYS A 97 4.62 9.47 22.69
N ASP A 98 5.62 9.31 23.59
CA ASP A 98 6.40 10.39 24.16
C ASP A 98 7.81 10.51 23.57
N SER A 99 8.11 9.78 22.48
CA SER A 99 9.41 9.90 21.81
C SER A 99 9.55 11.27 21.16
N HIS A 100 10.73 11.87 21.34
CA HIS A 100 11.11 13.10 20.64
C HIS A 100 11.28 12.90 19.11
N THR A 101 11.44 11.64 18.66
CA THR A 101 11.53 11.28 17.24
C THR A 101 10.18 10.88 16.64
N LEU A 102 9.08 10.85 17.42
CA LEU A 102 7.77 10.36 16.97
C LEU A 102 7.33 10.99 15.64
N SER A 103 7.45 12.31 15.51
CA SER A 103 7.07 13.03 14.28
C SER A 103 7.92 12.62 13.07
N GLN A 104 9.23 12.44 13.26
CA GLN A 104 10.15 12.03 12.18
C GLN A 104 9.91 10.56 11.79
N ASP A 105 9.67 9.69 12.76
CA ASP A 105 9.37 8.29 12.52
C ASP A 105 8.02 8.15 11.81
N LEU A 106 6.99 8.88 12.23
CA LEU A 106 5.70 8.94 11.54
C LEU A 106 5.86 9.44 10.11
N GLU A 107 6.61 10.52 9.86
CA GLU A 107 6.86 11.02 8.50
C GLU A 107 7.47 9.94 7.61
N ARG A 108 8.49 9.24 8.11
CA ARG A 108 9.15 8.15 7.38
C ARG A 108 8.15 7.04 7.00
N TYR A 109 7.33 6.56 7.94
CA TYR A 109 6.38 5.48 7.69
C TYR A 109 5.20 5.94 6.83
N LEU A 110 4.65 7.14 7.07
CA LEU A 110 3.59 7.72 6.25
C LEU A 110 4.04 7.87 4.80
N LEU A 111 5.25 8.35 4.55
CA LEU A 111 5.78 8.47 3.20
C LEU A 111 6.10 7.10 2.57
N GLN A 112 6.56 6.15 3.36
CA GLN A 112 6.78 4.78 2.87
C GLN A 112 5.45 4.14 2.46
N ILE A 113 4.40 4.28 3.27
CA ILE A 113 3.07 3.73 3.01
C ILE A 113 2.38 4.51 1.89
N SER A 114 2.51 5.82 1.82
CA SER A 114 1.91 6.65 0.78
C SER A 114 2.70 6.67 -0.54
N LYS A 115 3.93 6.20 -0.57
CA LYS A 115 4.61 5.82 -1.82
C LYS A 115 3.95 4.60 -2.48
N THR A 116 2.96 4.05 -1.83
CA THR A 116 2.23 2.89 -2.25
C THR A 116 1.13 3.23 -3.22
N ASP A 117 1.17 2.53 -4.25
CA ASP A 117 0.12 1.69 -4.80
C ASP A 117 -1.06 2.46 -5.38
N CYS A 118 -0.92 3.76 -5.75
CA CYS A 118 -1.96 4.43 -6.51
C CYS A 118 -1.42 5.43 -7.54
N ILE A 119 -2.13 5.55 -8.64
CA ILE A 119 -1.95 6.62 -9.62
C ILE A 119 -3.07 7.63 -9.43
N TYR A 120 -2.71 8.91 -9.39
CA TYR A 120 -3.68 10.00 -9.43
C TYR A 120 -3.91 10.46 -10.87
N LEU A 121 -5.14 10.34 -11.34
CA LEU A 121 -5.56 10.79 -12.66
C LEU A 121 -6.79 11.69 -12.54
N ASN A 122 -6.66 12.97 -12.90
CA ASN A 122 -7.78 13.92 -12.94
C ASN A 122 -8.67 13.82 -11.68
N ASP A 123 -8.07 13.94 -10.50
CA ASP A 123 -8.72 13.83 -9.19
C ASP A 123 -9.29 12.44 -8.83
N GLN A 124 -9.00 11.41 -9.64
CA GLN A 124 -9.32 10.02 -9.34
C GLN A 124 -8.07 9.27 -8.90
N MET A 125 -8.16 8.61 -7.75
CA MET A 125 -7.16 7.69 -7.27
C MET A 125 -7.44 6.30 -7.86
N ILE A 126 -6.42 5.72 -8.50
CA ILE A 126 -6.44 4.33 -9.00
C ILE A 126 -5.47 3.54 -8.15
N ASP A 127 -5.98 2.60 -7.39
CA ASP A 127 -5.16 1.67 -6.60
C ASP A 127 -4.35 0.78 -7.56
N TYR A 128 -3.07 0.56 -7.25
CA TYR A 128 -2.22 -0.35 -8.05
C TYR A 128 -2.77 -1.77 -8.08
N ARG A 129 -3.43 -2.19 -7.01
CA ARG A 129 -4.08 -3.50 -6.92
C ARG A 129 -5.20 -3.69 -7.93
N ASP A 130 -5.82 -2.60 -8.38
CA ASP A 130 -6.86 -2.66 -9.41
C ASP A 130 -6.27 -2.68 -10.82
N ILE A 131 -5.00 -2.29 -10.98
CA ILE A 131 -4.35 -2.18 -12.28
C ILE A 131 -3.82 -3.55 -12.73
N ILE A 132 -4.36 -4.05 -13.82
CA ILE A 132 -3.99 -5.34 -14.41
C ILE A 132 -2.75 -5.17 -15.29
N TYR A 133 -2.78 -4.21 -16.21
CA TYR A 133 -1.64 -3.87 -17.07
C TYR A 133 -1.80 -2.46 -17.65
N LEU A 134 -0.70 -1.93 -18.19
CA LEU A 134 -0.67 -0.68 -18.92
C LEU A 134 -0.26 -0.94 -20.37
N LYS A 135 -0.92 -0.27 -21.30
CA LYS A 135 -0.67 -0.37 -22.74
C LYS A 135 -0.37 0.99 -23.36
N ALA A 136 0.69 1.07 -24.16
CA ALA A 136 0.97 2.26 -24.95
C ALA A 136 -0.03 2.41 -26.09
N ASP A 137 -0.56 3.61 -26.25
CA ASP A 137 -1.39 4.02 -27.38
C ASP A 137 -0.96 5.41 -27.87
N ASN A 138 -0.08 5.45 -28.87
CA ASN A 138 0.54 6.67 -29.40
C ASN A 138 1.20 7.51 -28.29
N VAL A 139 0.68 8.70 -28.01
CA VAL A 139 1.15 9.62 -26.96
C VAL A 139 0.46 9.38 -25.61
N TYR A 140 -0.43 8.41 -25.56
CA TYR A 140 -1.19 8.05 -24.37
C TYR A 140 -0.74 6.70 -23.81
N THR A 141 -1.05 6.47 -22.55
CA THR A 141 -1.05 5.17 -21.91
C THR A 141 -2.47 4.83 -21.49
N ILE A 142 -2.93 3.64 -21.84
CA ILE A 142 -4.17 3.06 -21.34
C ILE A 142 -3.84 2.24 -20.11
N ILE A 143 -4.49 2.51 -18.99
CA ILE A 143 -4.42 1.75 -17.76
C ILE A 143 -5.64 0.86 -17.70
N HIS A 144 -5.43 -0.45 -17.81
CA HIS A 144 -6.50 -1.45 -17.73
C HIS A 144 -6.69 -1.89 -16.29
N THR A 145 -7.93 -1.77 -15.80
CA THR A 145 -8.34 -2.23 -14.46
C THR A 145 -9.53 -3.19 -14.56
N HIS A 146 -9.93 -3.80 -13.44
CA HIS A 146 -11.10 -4.68 -13.43
C HIS A 146 -12.41 -3.98 -13.82
N ASN A 147 -12.52 -2.70 -13.49
CA ASN A 147 -13.79 -1.98 -13.61
C ASN A 147 -13.90 -1.17 -14.90
N LYS A 148 -12.80 -0.53 -15.33
CA LYS A 148 -12.77 0.34 -16.51
C LYS A 148 -11.32 0.64 -16.93
N ASP A 149 -11.19 1.15 -18.14
CA ASP A 149 -9.93 1.65 -18.65
C ASP A 149 -9.80 3.17 -18.39
N TYR A 150 -8.58 3.58 -18.12
CA TYR A 150 -8.24 5.00 -17.98
C TYR A 150 -7.23 5.39 -19.04
N LEU A 151 -7.43 6.54 -19.67
CA LEU A 151 -6.53 7.10 -20.67
C LEU A 151 -5.75 8.26 -20.05
N ILE A 152 -4.42 8.16 -20.07
CA ILE A 152 -3.54 9.22 -19.59
C ILE A 152 -2.61 9.71 -20.70
N ARG A 153 -2.46 11.03 -20.85
CA ARG A 153 -1.49 11.62 -21.78
C ARG A 153 -0.09 11.59 -21.20
N LYS A 154 0.49 10.40 -21.12
CA LYS A 154 1.82 10.14 -20.59
C LYS A 154 2.42 8.95 -21.31
N SER A 155 3.71 8.98 -21.60
CA SER A 155 4.35 7.85 -22.24
C SER A 155 4.50 6.66 -21.28
N LEU A 156 4.49 5.44 -21.82
CA LEU A 156 4.72 4.23 -21.00
C LEU A 156 6.11 4.23 -20.34
N LYS A 157 7.09 4.93 -20.94
CA LYS A 157 8.43 5.10 -20.37
C LYS A 157 8.41 6.01 -19.12
N ASP A 158 7.55 7.02 -19.11
CA ASP A 158 7.42 7.90 -17.95
C ASP A 158 6.58 7.23 -16.85
N MET A 159 5.56 6.46 -17.23
CA MET A 159 4.82 5.61 -16.28
C MET A 159 5.75 4.60 -15.60
N GLU A 160 6.67 3.97 -16.33
CA GLU A 160 7.65 3.01 -15.80
C GLU A 160 8.54 3.59 -14.69
N LYS A 161 8.80 4.91 -14.71
CA LYS A 161 9.59 5.58 -13.66
C LYS A 161 8.82 5.81 -12.36
N GLU A 162 7.50 5.86 -12.46
CA GLU A 162 6.59 6.16 -11.33
C GLU A 162 6.02 4.90 -10.71
N LEU A 163 5.88 3.87 -11.53
CA LEU A 163 5.42 2.57 -11.08
C LEU A 163 6.53 1.83 -10.36
N HIS A 164 6.17 1.26 -9.21
CA HIS A 164 7.05 0.40 -8.45
C HIS A 164 6.63 -1.07 -8.64
N PHE A 165 7.39 -1.97 -8.07
CA PHE A 165 7.00 -3.35 -7.91
C PHE A 165 5.56 -3.44 -7.32
N PRO A 166 4.66 -4.29 -7.86
CA PRO A 166 4.90 -5.43 -8.74
C PRO A 166 4.77 -5.17 -10.26
N PHE A 167 4.90 -3.93 -10.72
CA PHE A 167 4.82 -3.61 -12.15
C PHE A 167 6.13 -3.89 -12.88
N TYR A 168 6.03 -4.56 -14.03
CA TYR A 168 7.19 -4.90 -14.83
C TYR A 168 6.95 -4.65 -16.34
N ARG A 169 7.92 -4.01 -16.98
CA ARG A 169 7.85 -3.72 -18.43
C ARG A 169 8.27 -4.93 -19.24
N VAL A 170 7.32 -5.62 -19.82
CA VAL A 170 7.53 -6.86 -20.61
C VAL A 170 7.71 -6.63 -22.11
N HIS A 171 7.20 -5.49 -22.61
CA HIS A 171 7.28 -5.11 -24.01
C HIS A 171 7.42 -3.59 -24.18
N LYS A 172 7.86 -3.12 -25.37
CA LYS A 172 7.88 -1.67 -25.65
C LYS A 172 6.52 -1.00 -25.43
N SER A 173 5.44 -1.75 -25.58
CA SER A 173 4.07 -1.26 -25.49
C SER A 173 3.31 -1.80 -24.26
N TYR A 174 3.92 -2.57 -23.37
CA TYR A 174 3.23 -3.15 -22.23
C TYR A 174 4.06 -3.15 -20.94
N ILE A 175 3.40 -2.73 -19.84
CA ILE A 175 3.80 -2.98 -18.45
C ILE A 175 2.70 -3.83 -17.84
N ILE A 176 3.03 -4.90 -17.15
CA ILE A 176 2.07 -5.77 -16.46
C ILE A 176 2.24 -5.65 -14.96
N ASN A 177 1.20 -5.97 -14.23
CA ASN A 177 1.24 -6.20 -12.80
C ASN A 177 1.42 -7.71 -12.55
N PHE A 178 2.44 -8.10 -11.80
CA PHE A 178 2.73 -9.49 -11.49
C PHE A 178 1.66 -10.18 -10.64
N ASP A 179 0.85 -9.42 -9.90
CA ASP A 179 -0.32 -9.97 -9.17
C ASP A 179 -1.32 -10.67 -10.10
N TYR A 180 -1.36 -10.23 -11.36
CA TYR A 180 -2.24 -10.77 -12.39
C TYR A 180 -1.55 -11.73 -13.36
N LEU A 181 -0.28 -12.05 -13.17
CA LEU A 181 0.42 -12.98 -14.03
C LEU A 181 0.03 -14.42 -13.69
N LYS A 182 -0.55 -15.13 -14.66
CA LYS A 182 -0.97 -16.52 -14.53
C LYS A 182 0.07 -17.50 -15.06
N ASP A 183 0.64 -17.21 -16.22
CA ASP A 183 1.57 -18.12 -16.89
C ASP A 183 2.53 -17.39 -17.84
N ILE A 184 3.71 -17.98 -18.04
CA ILE A 184 4.72 -17.52 -18.99
C ILE A 184 5.04 -18.71 -19.92
N ASN A 185 4.60 -18.62 -21.17
CA ASN A 185 4.85 -19.66 -22.17
C ASN A 185 5.58 -19.07 -23.38
N HIS A 186 6.83 -19.48 -23.60
CA HIS A 186 7.72 -18.94 -24.64
C HIS A 186 7.80 -17.40 -24.57
N LEU A 187 7.31 -16.71 -25.58
CA LEU A 187 7.32 -15.24 -25.68
C LEU A 187 5.93 -14.63 -25.43
N GLU A 188 5.09 -15.32 -24.69
CA GLU A 188 3.75 -14.87 -24.34
C GLU A 188 3.52 -15.00 -22.84
N LEU A 189 2.83 -14.01 -22.29
CA LEU A 189 2.33 -13.98 -20.91
C LEU A 189 0.83 -14.12 -20.96
N THR A 190 0.28 -14.96 -20.10
CA THR A 190 -1.17 -15.05 -19.88
C THR A 190 -1.49 -14.41 -18.53
N LEU A 191 -2.40 -13.46 -18.52
CA LEU A 191 -2.91 -12.85 -17.29
C LEU A 191 -4.09 -13.67 -16.72
N THR A 192 -4.40 -13.47 -15.45
CA THR A 192 -5.54 -14.10 -14.77
C THR A 192 -6.88 -13.75 -15.42
N THR A 193 -6.95 -12.61 -16.08
CA THR A 193 -8.09 -12.09 -16.87
C THR A 193 -8.17 -12.68 -18.29
N SER A 194 -7.24 -13.62 -18.62
CA SER A 194 -7.14 -14.35 -19.90
C SER A 194 -6.54 -13.55 -21.08
N GLU A 195 -6.09 -12.31 -20.88
CA GLU A 195 -5.30 -11.61 -21.89
C GLU A 195 -3.96 -12.26 -22.12
N ILE A 196 -3.54 -12.27 -23.40
CA ILE A 196 -2.24 -12.76 -23.82
C ILE A 196 -1.40 -11.57 -24.30
N ILE A 197 -0.25 -11.37 -23.66
CA ILE A 197 0.67 -10.26 -23.93
C ILE A 197 2.00 -10.82 -24.44
N LYS A 198 2.49 -10.30 -25.57
CA LYS A 198 3.78 -10.71 -26.13
C LYS A 198 4.95 -10.08 -25.37
N ILE A 199 5.97 -10.91 -25.12
CA ILE A 199 7.24 -10.50 -24.51
C ILE A 199 8.22 -10.05 -25.61
N SER A 200 9.00 -9.02 -25.34
CA SER A 200 10.16 -8.67 -26.19
C SER A 200 11.22 -9.77 -26.12
N ARG A 201 11.76 -10.19 -27.27
CA ARG A 201 12.67 -11.36 -27.40
C ARG A 201 13.85 -11.38 -26.41
N GLY A 202 14.40 -10.25 -26.04
CA GLY A 202 15.52 -10.16 -25.10
C GLY A 202 15.14 -10.13 -23.60
N LYS A 203 13.85 -10.06 -23.27
CA LYS A 203 13.40 -9.81 -21.88
C LYS A 203 12.92 -11.07 -21.12
N LEU A 204 12.83 -12.21 -21.78
CA LEU A 204 12.21 -13.39 -21.17
C LEU A 204 12.93 -13.83 -19.87
N LYS A 205 14.25 -13.90 -19.89
CA LYS A 205 15.04 -14.32 -18.71
C LYS A 205 14.90 -13.33 -17.55
N ASP A 206 14.94 -12.04 -17.86
CA ASP A 206 14.81 -10.98 -16.85
C ASP A 206 13.42 -11.00 -16.21
N ILE A 207 12.37 -11.21 -17.01
CA ILE A 207 10.99 -11.32 -16.53
C ILE A 207 10.84 -12.55 -15.63
N GLN A 208 11.35 -13.71 -16.06
CA GLN A 208 11.30 -14.94 -15.27
C GLN A 208 12.01 -14.78 -13.93
N GLN A 209 13.20 -14.15 -13.93
CA GLN A 209 13.94 -13.90 -12.70
C GLN A 209 13.17 -12.91 -11.79
N SER A 210 12.70 -11.80 -12.34
CA SER A 210 11.92 -10.80 -11.56
C SER A 210 10.64 -11.39 -11.00
N TYR A 211 9.96 -12.26 -11.75
CA TYR A 211 8.75 -12.93 -11.26
C TYR A 211 9.07 -13.97 -10.18
N TYR A 212 10.19 -14.68 -10.30
CA TYR A 212 10.66 -15.58 -9.24
C TYR A 212 10.96 -14.81 -7.94
N ASP A 213 11.66 -13.68 -8.05
CA ASP A 213 11.98 -12.82 -6.90
C ASP A 213 10.69 -12.24 -6.27
N TYR A 214 9.70 -11.91 -7.11
CA TYR A 214 8.36 -11.49 -6.66
C TYR A 214 7.68 -12.57 -5.81
N ILE A 215 7.56 -13.80 -6.30
CA ILE A 215 6.93 -14.89 -5.55
C ILE A 215 7.64 -15.12 -4.21
N ARG A 216 8.98 -15.06 -4.19
CA ARG A 216 9.74 -15.23 -2.93
C ARG A 216 9.53 -14.11 -1.93
N SER A 217 9.21 -12.90 -2.37
CA SER A 217 8.95 -11.76 -1.48
C SER A 217 7.51 -11.74 -0.93
N THR A 218 6.61 -12.54 -1.52
CA THR A 218 5.20 -12.62 -1.13
C THR A 218 4.84 -13.87 -0.31
N LEU A 219 5.81 -14.79 -0.14
CA LEU A 219 5.74 -15.96 0.74
C LEU A 219 6.29 -15.64 2.13
#